data_3e33019df521ea71c9a0794723e995fe
#
_entry.id   3e33019df521ea71c9a0794723e995fe
#
_cell.length_a   1.000
_cell.length_b   1.000
_cell.length_c   1.000
_cell.angle_alpha   90.00
_cell.angle_beta   90.00
_cell.angle_gamma   90.00
#
_symmetry.space_group_name_H-M   'P 1'
#
loop_
_entity.id
_entity.type
_entity.pdbx_description
1 polymer ?
#
loop_
_entity_poly.entity_id
_entity_poly.type
_entity_poly.pdbx_seq_one_letter_code
_entity_poly.pdbx_strand_id
1 'polypeptide(L)'
;MTSRILDVRHGTLPERGVPATVSQVDALAWASVLHSCSAWDAYKSIHGAEVHPRLVAEFLLLSDNFPRSVKFCVERLNRSLRRISGVSDGRFCNDSEKLAGRLVAQLQFGTIDEVFQLLGLHQYIDALQIQLIDIGNALFNAYIFQPFQNLEAEILVQQEEQQQQGLQRSQAA
;
A
#
# COMPACT_ATOMS: atom_id res chain seq x y z
N MET A 1 -7.02 2.97 -2.38
CA MET A 1 -8.22 3.41 -3.14
C MET A 1 -8.11 3.07 -4.61
N THR A 2 -7.07 3.50 -5.31
CA THR A 2 -6.86 3.25 -6.76
C THR A 2 -6.87 1.76 -7.13
N SER A 3 -6.20 0.89 -6.37
CA SER A 3 -6.20 -0.56 -6.60
C SER A 3 -7.61 -1.18 -6.53
N ARG A 4 -8.44 -0.76 -5.57
CA ARG A 4 -9.82 -1.24 -5.46
C ARG A 4 -10.73 -0.78 -6.60
N ILE A 5 -10.49 0.41 -7.14
CA ILE A 5 -11.26 0.92 -8.29
C ILE A 5 -10.88 0.14 -9.56
N LEU A 6 -9.60 -0.18 -9.72
CA LEU A 6 -9.12 -1.02 -10.83
C LEU A 6 -9.70 -2.43 -10.80
N ASP A 7 -9.83 -3.01 -9.61
CA ASP A 7 -10.33 -4.36 -9.40
C ASP A 7 -11.77 -4.57 -9.92
N VAL A 8 -12.62 -3.57 -9.78
CA VAL A 8 -14.03 -3.61 -10.25
C VAL A 8 -14.13 -3.83 -11.77
N ARG A 9 -13.07 -3.59 -12.53
CA ARG A 9 -13.06 -3.63 -14.01
C ARG A 9 -12.34 -4.83 -14.63
N HIS A 10 -11.87 -5.80 -13.83
CA HIS A 10 -11.17 -6.98 -14.35
C HIS A 10 -11.98 -7.79 -15.37
N GLY A 11 -13.32 -7.83 -15.25
CA GLY A 11 -14.19 -8.58 -16.15
C GLY A 11 -14.32 -8.00 -17.57
N THR A 12 -13.76 -6.81 -17.84
CA THR A 12 -13.77 -6.18 -19.17
C THR A 12 -12.46 -6.33 -19.94
N LEU A 13 -11.48 -7.03 -19.37
CA LEU A 13 -10.21 -7.31 -20.03
C LEU A 13 -10.36 -8.52 -20.95
N PRO A 14 -9.81 -8.49 -22.18
CA PRO A 14 -9.80 -9.64 -23.04
C PRO A 14 -8.98 -10.77 -22.40
N GLU A 15 -9.56 -11.98 -22.40
CA GLU A 15 -8.86 -13.18 -22.00
C GLU A 15 -7.62 -13.43 -22.88
N ARG A 16 -6.64 -14.20 -22.33
CA ARG A 16 -5.38 -14.52 -22.98
C ARG A 16 -5.56 -14.87 -24.48
N GLY A 17 -4.93 -14.09 -25.35
CA GLY A 17 -4.73 -14.47 -26.76
C GLY A 17 -5.67 -13.86 -27.79
N VAL A 18 -6.59 -12.97 -27.42
CA VAL A 18 -7.43 -12.25 -28.40
C VAL A 18 -6.78 -10.90 -28.72
N PRO A 19 -6.48 -10.53 -29.98
CA PRO A 19 -6.07 -9.18 -30.32
C PRO A 19 -7.24 -8.23 -30.04
N ALA A 20 -7.10 -7.45 -28.99
CA ALA A 20 -8.14 -6.56 -28.51
C ALA A 20 -8.27 -5.36 -29.46
N THR A 21 -9.22 -5.40 -30.35
CA THR A 21 -9.89 -4.18 -30.77
C THR A 21 -10.65 -3.66 -29.55
N VAL A 22 -10.08 -2.66 -28.86
CA VAL A 22 -10.73 -2.03 -27.70
C VAL A 22 -12.11 -1.54 -28.17
N SER A 23 -13.16 -2.16 -27.64
CA SER A 23 -14.53 -1.74 -27.91
C SER A 23 -14.70 -0.29 -27.38
N GLN A 24 -15.51 0.53 -28.05
CA GLN A 24 -15.84 1.87 -27.55
C GLN A 24 -16.45 1.83 -26.13
N VAL A 25 -17.15 0.76 -25.80
CA VAL A 25 -17.71 0.53 -24.47
C VAL A 25 -16.60 0.30 -23.44
N ASP A 26 -15.54 -0.44 -23.80
CA ASP A 26 -14.40 -0.65 -22.92
C ASP A 26 -13.64 0.64 -22.69
N ALA A 27 -13.42 1.44 -23.71
CA ALA A 27 -12.75 2.73 -23.60
C ALA A 27 -13.51 3.68 -22.66
N LEU A 28 -14.84 3.75 -22.74
CA LEU A 28 -15.68 4.53 -21.82
C LEU A 28 -15.59 4.00 -20.38
N ALA A 29 -15.55 2.70 -20.20
CA ALA A 29 -15.43 2.08 -18.89
C ALA A 29 -14.08 2.44 -18.24
N TRP A 30 -12.97 2.37 -19.00
CA TRP A 30 -11.64 2.75 -18.50
C TRP A 30 -11.48 4.26 -18.30
N ALA A 31 -12.13 5.09 -19.12
CA ALA A 31 -12.24 6.52 -18.86
C ALA A 31 -12.94 6.81 -17.52
N SER A 32 -13.99 6.07 -17.19
CA SER A 32 -14.69 6.19 -15.89
C SER A 32 -13.79 5.83 -14.71
N VAL A 33 -12.90 4.84 -14.86
CA VAL A 33 -11.87 4.51 -13.86
C VAL A 33 -10.92 5.68 -13.66
N LEU A 34 -10.41 6.28 -14.72
CA LEU A 34 -9.53 7.45 -14.64
C LEU A 34 -10.22 8.63 -13.95
N HIS A 35 -11.48 8.89 -14.26
CA HIS A 35 -12.26 9.94 -13.58
C HIS A 35 -12.46 9.62 -12.09
N SER A 36 -12.77 8.38 -11.74
CA SER A 36 -12.95 7.96 -10.35
C SER A 36 -11.66 8.09 -9.52
N CYS A 37 -10.50 7.92 -10.16
CA CYS A 37 -9.20 8.13 -9.54
C CYS A 37 -8.74 9.61 -9.60
N SER A 38 -9.52 10.52 -10.20
CA SER A 38 -9.11 11.89 -10.53
C SER A 38 -7.79 11.92 -11.31
N ALA A 39 -7.64 11.01 -12.24
CA ALA A 39 -6.45 10.73 -13.00
C ALA A 39 -6.55 11.16 -14.46
N TRP A 40 -7.74 11.55 -14.91
CA TRP A 40 -8.05 11.81 -16.31
C TRP A 40 -7.12 12.84 -16.97
N ASP A 41 -6.99 14.02 -16.35
CA ASP A 41 -6.18 15.09 -16.94
C ASP A 41 -4.69 14.76 -16.94
N ALA A 42 -4.22 14.12 -15.86
CA ALA A 42 -2.84 13.67 -15.76
C ALA A 42 -2.53 12.55 -16.78
N TYR A 43 -3.45 11.61 -16.98
CA TYR A 43 -3.32 10.58 -18.00
C TYR A 43 -3.27 11.19 -19.41
N LYS A 44 -4.20 12.09 -19.73
CA LYS A 44 -4.25 12.77 -21.03
C LYS A 44 -3.00 13.58 -21.35
N SER A 45 -2.37 14.18 -20.35
CA SER A 45 -1.15 14.96 -20.56
C SER A 45 0.03 14.09 -21.00
N ILE A 46 0.01 12.80 -20.68
CA ILE A 46 1.09 11.84 -20.97
C ILE A 46 0.76 10.99 -22.22
N HIS A 47 -0.46 10.45 -22.27
CA HIS A 47 -0.88 9.47 -23.29
C HIS A 47 -1.84 10.04 -24.35
N GLY A 48 -2.22 11.32 -24.24
CA GLY A 48 -3.19 11.93 -25.15
C GLY A 48 -4.63 11.49 -24.88
N ALA A 49 -5.48 11.53 -25.92
CA ALA A 49 -6.89 11.21 -25.80
C ALA A 49 -7.22 9.71 -25.95
N GLU A 50 -6.23 8.90 -26.30
CA GLU A 50 -6.41 7.46 -26.50
C GLU A 50 -6.47 6.73 -25.15
N VAL A 51 -7.59 6.04 -24.91
CA VAL A 51 -7.79 5.26 -23.70
C VAL A 51 -7.61 3.78 -23.99
N HIS A 52 -6.48 3.24 -23.56
CA HIS A 52 -6.18 1.83 -23.70
C HIS A 52 -6.06 1.16 -22.34
N PRO A 53 -6.74 0.03 -22.08
CA PRO A 53 -6.78 -0.65 -20.77
C PRO A 53 -5.40 -0.85 -20.13
N ARG A 54 -4.45 -1.29 -20.94
CA ARG A 54 -3.08 -1.56 -20.51
C ARG A 54 -2.36 -0.28 -20.05
N LEU A 55 -2.44 0.80 -20.86
CA LEU A 55 -1.82 2.08 -20.51
C LEU A 55 -2.46 2.70 -19.26
N VAL A 56 -3.78 2.55 -19.11
CA VAL A 56 -4.48 3.01 -17.90
C VAL A 56 -4.03 2.23 -16.66
N ALA A 57 -3.94 0.90 -16.75
CA ALA A 57 -3.45 0.07 -15.65
C ALA A 57 -1.99 0.41 -15.30
N GLU A 58 -1.11 0.54 -16.28
CA GLU A 58 0.28 0.94 -16.12
C GLU A 58 0.38 2.29 -15.41
N PHE A 59 -0.36 3.29 -15.89
CA PHE A 59 -0.38 4.63 -15.32
C PHE A 59 -0.86 4.64 -13.85
N LEU A 60 -1.91 3.92 -13.54
CA LEU A 60 -2.47 3.88 -12.19
C LEU A 60 -1.66 3.01 -11.21
N LEU A 61 -0.97 1.99 -11.69
CA LEU A 61 -0.18 1.09 -10.86
C LEU A 61 1.28 1.55 -10.72
N LEU A 62 1.93 1.89 -11.84
CA LEU A 62 3.39 1.99 -11.94
C LEU A 62 3.91 3.40 -12.21
N SER A 63 3.07 4.43 -12.38
CA SER A 63 3.54 5.79 -12.64
C SER A 63 4.33 6.37 -11.47
N ASP A 64 5.52 6.90 -11.77
CA ASP A 64 6.38 7.60 -10.79
C ASP A 64 5.89 9.02 -10.49
N ASN A 65 5.22 9.65 -11.44
CA ASN A 65 4.86 11.06 -11.37
C ASN A 65 3.41 11.31 -10.94
N PHE A 66 2.55 10.29 -10.97
CA PHE A 66 1.16 10.45 -10.59
C PHE A 66 0.97 10.20 -9.08
N PRO A 67 0.58 11.22 -8.28
CA PRO A 67 0.55 11.11 -6.81
C PRO A 67 -0.42 10.07 -6.25
N ARG A 68 -1.33 9.56 -7.07
CA ARG A 68 -2.32 8.53 -6.69
C ARG A 68 -2.02 7.16 -7.29
N SER A 69 -0.90 7.01 -8.01
CA SER A 69 -0.46 5.68 -8.44
C SER A 69 -0.06 4.84 -7.22
N VAL A 70 -0.18 3.53 -7.36
CA VAL A 70 0.18 2.61 -6.28
C VAL A 70 1.67 2.73 -5.97
N LYS A 71 2.52 2.74 -6.98
CA LYS A 71 3.98 2.88 -6.84
C LYS A 71 4.37 4.15 -6.09
N PHE A 72 3.88 5.30 -6.52
CA PHE A 72 4.16 6.58 -5.86
C PHE A 72 3.76 6.57 -4.39
N CYS A 73 2.55 6.06 -4.08
CA CYS A 73 2.07 6.00 -2.70
C CYS A 73 2.95 5.09 -1.82
N VAL A 74 3.33 3.92 -2.31
CA VAL A 74 4.15 2.95 -1.56
C VAL A 74 5.57 3.49 -1.36
N GLU A 75 6.15 4.13 -2.35
CA GLU A 75 7.47 4.80 -2.21
C GLU A 75 7.44 5.92 -1.16
N ARG A 76 6.38 6.73 -1.17
CA ARG A 76 6.19 7.78 -0.16
C ARG A 76 6.02 7.20 1.23
N LEU A 77 5.23 6.13 1.37
CA LEU A 77 5.06 5.41 2.62
C LEU A 77 6.40 4.89 3.14
N ASN A 78 7.14 4.15 2.33
CA ASN A 78 8.44 3.61 2.71
C ASN A 78 9.44 4.70 3.13
N ARG A 79 9.48 5.82 2.39
CA ARG A 79 10.32 6.96 2.74
C ARG A 79 9.91 7.60 4.07
N SER A 80 8.60 7.68 4.35
CA SER A 80 8.10 8.22 5.61
C SER A 80 8.45 7.32 6.79
N LEU A 81 8.30 6.00 6.65
CA LEU A 81 8.68 5.02 7.68
C LEU A 81 10.16 5.14 8.03
N ARG A 82 11.04 5.18 7.04
CA ARG A 82 12.49 5.35 7.24
C ARG A 82 12.85 6.68 7.92
N ARG A 83 12.09 7.75 7.66
CA ARG A 83 12.28 9.02 8.36
C ARG A 83 11.88 8.94 9.84
N ILE A 84 10.85 8.19 10.15
CA ILE A 84 10.39 8.00 11.54
C ILE A 84 11.41 7.18 12.32
N SER A 85 11.90 6.08 11.77
CA SER A 85 12.87 5.21 12.44
C SER A 85 14.29 5.79 12.50
N GLY A 86 14.65 6.69 11.58
CA GLY A 86 16.00 7.23 11.47
C GLY A 86 17.06 6.21 11.03
N VAL A 87 16.64 5.04 10.56
CA VAL A 87 17.57 3.95 10.17
C VAL A 87 18.10 4.19 8.76
N SER A 88 19.42 3.99 8.60
CA SER A 88 20.11 4.12 7.32
C SER A 88 19.67 3.07 6.30
N ASP A 89 19.95 3.35 5.02
CA ASP A 89 19.62 2.44 3.92
C ASP A 89 20.20 1.03 4.12
N GLY A 90 19.41 0.03 3.74
CA GLY A 90 19.77 -1.39 3.86
C GLY A 90 19.44 -2.04 5.20
N ARG A 91 18.97 -1.30 6.20
CA ARG A 91 18.49 -1.85 7.47
C ARG A 91 17.01 -1.55 7.66
N PHE A 92 16.34 -2.39 8.44
CA PHE A 92 14.92 -2.24 8.79
C PHE A 92 14.79 -2.31 10.31
N CYS A 93 14.03 -1.38 10.89
CA CYS A 93 13.79 -1.30 12.32
C CYS A 93 12.67 -2.24 12.76
N ASN A 94 11.69 -2.44 11.88
CA ASN A 94 10.51 -3.24 12.13
C ASN A 94 9.98 -3.91 10.85
N ASP A 95 8.98 -4.78 11.03
CA ASP A 95 8.38 -5.51 9.90
C ASP A 95 7.64 -4.60 8.93
N SER A 96 7.06 -3.48 9.37
CA SER A 96 6.38 -2.55 8.47
C SER A 96 7.32 -1.94 7.43
N GLU A 97 8.54 -1.58 7.84
CA GLU A 97 9.58 -1.09 6.92
C GLU A 97 10.05 -2.17 5.95
N LYS A 98 10.23 -3.39 6.45
CA LYS A 98 10.66 -4.53 5.63
C LYS A 98 9.63 -4.87 4.56
N LEU A 99 8.34 -4.93 4.93
CA LEU A 99 7.25 -5.21 3.99
C LEU A 99 7.07 -4.07 2.98
N ALA A 100 7.12 -2.81 3.42
CA ALA A 100 7.04 -1.65 2.53
C ALA A 100 8.23 -1.62 1.56
N GLY A 101 9.45 -1.87 2.02
CA GLY A 101 10.65 -1.94 1.18
C GLY A 101 10.56 -3.05 0.13
N ARG A 102 10.03 -4.23 0.49
CA ARG A 102 9.80 -5.34 -0.45
C ARG A 102 8.79 -4.95 -1.53
N LEU A 103 7.69 -4.31 -1.15
CA LEU A 103 6.68 -3.88 -2.11
C LEU A 103 7.20 -2.77 -3.03
N VAL A 104 8.01 -1.83 -2.53
CA VAL A 104 8.70 -0.83 -3.36
C VAL A 104 9.56 -1.52 -4.42
N ALA A 105 10.40 -2.47 -4.02
CA ALA A 105 11.26 -3.20 -4.95
C ALA A 105 10.43 -3.96 -6.02
N GLN A 106 9.35 -4.63 -5.61
CA GLN A 106 8.44 -5.31 -6.54
C GLN A 106 7.83 -4.35 -7.58
N LEU A 107 7.37 -3.18 -7.15
CA LEU A 107 6.77 -2.18 -8.06
C LEU A 107 7.81 -1.44 -8.90
N GLN A 108 9.04 -1.33 -8.43
CA GLN A 108 10.12 -0.66 -9.15
C GLN A 108 10.65 -1.50 -10.32
N PHE A 109 10.74 -2.80 -10.14
CA PHE A 109 11.25 -3.74 -11.15
C PHE A 109 10.15 -4.44 -11.93
N GLY A 110 8.90 -4.38 -11.47
CA GLY A 110 7.75 -4.98 -12.14
C GLY A 110 7.38 -4.23 -13.41
N THR A 111 7.00 -4.98 -14.43
CA THR A 111 6.51 -4.44 -15.70
C THR A 111 5.04 -4.75 -15.90
N ILE A 112 4.34 -3.90 -16.64
CA ILE A 112 2.93 -4.13 -16.93
C ILE A 112 2.72 -5.41 -17.77
N ASP A 113 3.70 -5.80 -18.55
CA ASP A 113 3.68 -7.04 -19.32
C ASP A 113 3.64 -8.27 -18.42
N GLU A 114 4.45 -8.28 -17.37
CA GLU A 114 4.45 -9.38 -16.40
C GLU A 114 3.10 -9.48 -15.68
N VAL A 115 2.50 -8.34 -15.35
CA VAL A 115 1.16 -8.29 -14.71
C VAL A 115 0.12 -8.98 -15.60
N PHE A 116 0.10 -8.67 -16.89
CA PHE A 116 -0.90 -9.22 -17.80
C PHE A 116 -0.61 -10.67 -18.25
N GLN A 117 0.68 -11.04 -18.40
CA GLN A 117 1.08 -12.35 -18.94
C GLN A 117 1.11 -13.45 -17.88
N LEU A 118 1.56 -13.15 -16.67
CA LEU A 118 1.80 -14.18 -15.65
C LEU A 118 0.56 -14.45 -14.78
N LEU A 119 -0.03 -13.42 -14.23
CA LEU A 119 -1.09 -13.55 -13.22
C LEU A 119 -2.46 -13.06 -13.72
N GLY A 120 -2.48 -12.11 -14.66
CA GLY A 120 -3.66 -11.33 -14.95
C GLY A 120 -3.84 -10.17 -13.96
N LEU A 121 -4.49 -9.10 -14.44
CA LEU A 121 -4.60 -7.85 -13.68
C LEU A 121 -5.33 -8.03 -12.35
N HIS A 122 -6.39 -8.81 -12.31
CA HIS A 122 -7.18 -9.04 -11.09
C HIS A 122 -6.36 -9.72 -9.99
N GLN A 123 -5.73 -10.85 -10.30
CA GLN A 123 -4.92 -11.59 -9.31
C GLN A 123 -3.73 -10.76 -8.83
N TYR A 124 -3.16 -9.94 -9.70
CA TYR A 124 -2.09 -9.03 -9.33
C TYR A 124 -2.59 -7.94 -8.34
N ILE A 125 -3.76 -7.36 -8.61
CA ILE A 125 -4.36 -6.36 -7.73
C ILE A 125 -4.72 -6.97 -6.37
N ASP A 126 -5.27 -8.16 -6.34
CA ASP A 126 -5.57 -8.87 -5.10
C ASP A 126 -4.31 -9.10 -4.26
N ALA A 127 -3.24 -9.60 -4.89
CA ALA A 127 -1.96 -9.78 -4.21
C ALA A 127 -1.40 -8.45 -3.66
N LEU A 128 -1.52 -7.36 -4.41
CA LEU A 128 -1.14 -6.03 -3.94
C LEU A 128 -1.98 -5.56 -2.76
N GLN A 129 -3.29 -5.81 -2.78
CA GLN A 129 -4.18 -5.42 -1.68
C GLN A 129 -3.84 -6.17 -0.39
N ILE A 130 -3.55 -7.48 -0.48
CA ILE A 130 -3.09 -8.28 0.66
C ILE A 130 -1.79 -7.70 1.23
N GLN A 131 -0.79 -7.43 0.40
CA GLN A 131 0.47 -6.83 0.85
C GLN A 131 0.28 -5.47 1.52
N LEU A 132 -0.63 -4.63 1.02
CA LEU A 132 -0.94 -3.34 1.63
C LEU A 132 -1.63 -3.50 2.99
N ILE A 133 -2.49 -4.51 3.15
CA ILE A 133 -3.12 -4.85 4.43
C ILE A 133 -2.06 -5.33 5.43
N ASP A 134 -1.14 -6.18 5.00
CA ASP A 134 -0.06 -6.70 5.85
C ASP A 134 0.85 -5.56 6.34
N ILE A 135 1.19 -4.61 5.48
CA ILE A 135 1.93 -3.40 5.87
C ILE A 135 1.13 -2.61 6.91
N GLY A 136 -0.18 -2.43 6.72
CA GLY A 136 -1.06 -1.74 7.66
C GLY A 136 -1.09 -2.41 9.03
N ASN A 137 -1.22 -3.73 9.08
CA ASN A 137 -1.19 -4.52 10.30
C ASN A 137 0.16 -4.43 11.02
N ALA A 138 1.26 -4.54 10.28
CA ALA A 138 2.61 -4.40 10.83
C ALA A 138 2.86 -2.99 11.38
N LEU A 139 2.33 -1.96 10.72
CA LEU A 139 2.37 -0.57 11.17
C LEU A 139 1.61 -0.37 12.48
N PHE A 140 0.40 -0.91 12.57
CA PHE A 140 -0.41 -0.87 13.78
C PHE A 140 0.32 -1.53 14.94
N ASN A 141 0.87 -2.72 14.72
CA ASN A 141 1.60 -3.45 15.76
C ASN A 141 2.85 -2.71 16.23
N ALA A 142 3.63 -2.16 15.31
CA ALA A 142 4.90 -1.50 15.64
C ALA A 142 4.74 -0.15 16.35
N TYR A 143 3.73 0.64 15.95
CA TYR A 143 3.65 2.04 16.36
C TYR A 143 2.45 2.38 17.25
N ILE A 144 1.45 1.50 17.31
CA ILE A 144 0.22 1.73 18.07
C ILE A 144 0.08 0.71 19.20
N PHE A 145 0.12 -0.58 18.86
CA PHE A 145 -0.19 -1.63 19.83
C PHE A 145 0.94 -1.86 20.86
N GLN A 146 2.19 -1.96 20.45
CA GLN A 146 3.31 -2.16 21.37
C GLN A 146 3.52 -1.00 22.38
N PRO A 147 3.44 0.27 21.98
CA PRO A 147 3.51 1.36 22.94
C PRO A 147 2.44 1.31 24.01
N PHE A 148 1.22 0.89 23.68
CA PHE A 148 0.14 0.74 24.67
C PHE A 148 0.43 -0.39 25.68
N GLN A 149 0.92 -1.54 25.22
CA GLN A 149 1.29 -2.64 26.13
C GLN A 149 2.43 -2.24 27.07
N ASN A 150 3.42 -1.52 26.59
CA ASN A 150 4.50 -1.04 27.43
C ASN A 150 3.99 -0.05 28.49
N LEU A 151 3.09 0.85 28.13
CA LEU A 151 2.51 1.81 29.04
C LEU A 151 1.66 1.13 30.13
N GLU A 152 0.85 0.14 29.76
CA GLU A 152 0.07 -0.66 30.71
C GLU A 152 0.98 -1.42 31.69
N ALA A 153 2.06 -2.02 31.20
CA ALA A 153 3.03 -2.71 32.04
C ALA A 153 3.73 -1.76 33.03
N GLU A 154 4.13 -0.56 32.57
CA GLU A 154 4.72 0.47 33.43
C GLU A 154 3.76 0.94 34.52
N ILE A 155 2.48 1.14 34.19
CA ILE A 155 1.45 1.55 35.18
C ILE A 155 1.25 0.45 36.24
N LEU A 156 1.20 -0.83 35.83
CA LEU A 156 1.05 -1.94 36.77
C LEU A 156 2.23 -2.04 37.73
N VAL A 157 3.47 -1.92 37.23
CA VAL A 157 4.68 -1.93 38.06
C VAL A 157 4.65 -0.78 39.06
N GLN A 158 4.27 0.43 38.66
CA GLN A 158 4.17 1.58 39.57
C GLN A 158 3.11 1.39 40.64
N GLN A 159 1.98 0.75 40.29
CA GLN A 159 0.91 0.46 41.31
C GLN A 159 1.39 -0.58 42.31
N GLU A 160 2.11 -1.61 41.91
CA GLU A 160 2.67 -2.62 42.79
C GLU A 160 3.72 -2.01 43.77
N GLU A 161 4.59 -1.15 43.25
CA GLU A 161 5.58 -0.45 44.08
C GLU A 161 4.93 0.46 45.14
N GLN A 162 3.87 1.19 44.76
CA GLN A 162 3.13 2.04 45.70
C GLN A 162 2.43 1.22 46.77
N GLN A 163 1.85 0.06 46.41
CA GLN A 163 1.23 -0.84 47.42
C GLN A 163 2.26 -1.41 48.39
N GLN A 164 3.43 -1.83 47.90
CA GLN A 164 4.50 -2.34 48.78
C GLN A 164 5.03 -1.28 49.72
N GLN A 165 5.22 -0.05 49.26
CA GLN A 165 5.64 1.06 50.13
C GLN A 165 4.59 1.40 51.19
N GLY A 166 3.31 1.34 50.85
CA GLY A 166 2.19 1.53 51.76
C GLY A 166 2.17 0.50 52.89
N LEU A 167 2.38 -0.78 52.56
CA LEU A 167 2.45 -1.88 53.51
C LEU A 167 3.66 -1.78 54.45
N GLN A 168 4.83 -1.40 53.94
CA GLN A 168 6.03 -1.20 54.76
C GLN A 168 5.88 -0.04 55.76
N ARG A 169 5.23 1.05 55.33
CA ARG A 169 4.92 2.18 56.24
C ARG A 169 3.92 1.80 57.35
N SER A 170 2.96 0.93 57.03
CA SER A 170 1.96 0.45 58.02
C SER A 170 2.52 -0.55 59.03
N GLN A 171 3.62 -1.25 58.70
CA GLN A 171 4.31 -2.18 59.58
C GLN A 171 5.37 -1.50 60.48
N ALA A 172 5.78 -0.30 60.11
CA ALA A 172 6.79 0.47 60.87
C ALA A 172 6.19 1.47 61.85
N ALA A 173 4.85 1.59 61.92
CA ALA A 173 4.09 2.44 62.85
C ALA A 173 3.43 1.61 63.93
#